data_b67e90e953cc893b0d8d15260beb97f2
#
_entry.id   b67e90e953cc893b0d8d15260beb97f2
#
_cell.length_a   1.000
_cell.length_b   1.000
_cell.length_c   1.000
_cell.angle_alpha   90.00
_cell.angle_beta   90.00
_cell.angle_gamma   90.00
#
_symmetry.space_group_name_H-M   'P 1'
#
loop_
_entity.id
_entity.type
_entity.pdbx_description
1 polymer ?
#
loop_
_entity_poly.entity_id
_entity_poly.type
_entity_poly.pdbx_seq_one_letter_code
_entity_poly.pdbx_strand_id
1 'polypeptide(L)'
;GYDLGENFREHAVKLGVSFMEQEVTEIKKEASSDFELVFADGSQVEAKTVIYAAGATPRRANIPGEQEYAGKGVSYCAICDGSFYRGKSVAVLGGGDTALDDAVYLADVAEKVYVIHRRKEFRGAAVTVAKLREKENVIFVLEHQVKEIIGEQKVTGVVLEDAAVIDVNYHSCIFQNY
;
A
#
# COMPACT_ATOMS: atom_id res chain seq x y z
N GLY A 1 12.91 -10.95 -12.89
CA GLY A 1 12.62 -11.28 -11.49
C GLY A 1 13.12 -12.66 -11.08
N TYR A 2 12.75 -13.72 -11.83
CA TYR A 2 13.09 -15.10 -11.48
C TYR A 2 14.61 -15.34 -11.41
N ASP A 3 15.36 -14.96 -12.44
CA ASP A 3 16.82 -15.14 -12.50
C ASP A 3 17.56 -14.41 -11.36
N LEU A 4 17.06 -13.25 -10.94
CA LEU A 4 17.63 -12.51 -9.82
C LEU A 4 17.42 -13.24 -8.49
N GLY A 5 16.24 -13.85 -8.30
CA GLY A 5 15.92 -14.65 -7.12
C GLY A 5 16.83 -15.89 -7.02
N GLU A 6 17.03 -16.60 -8.12
CA GLU A 6 17.93 -17.75 -8.17
C GLU A 6 19.39 -17.36 -7.88
N ASN A 7 19.86 -16.24 -8.43
CA ASN A 7 21.22 -15.73 -8.14
C ASN A 7 21.41 -15.42 -6.65
N PHE A 8 20.40 -14.82 -5.99
CA PHE A 8 20.46 -14.59 -4.53
C PHE A 8 20.45 -15.90 -3.75
N ARG A 9 19.63 -16.86 -4.17
CA ARG A 9 19.61 -18.19 -3.54
C ARG A 9 20.95 -18.89 -3.65
N GLU A 10 21.52 -18.97 -4.85
CA GLU A 10 22.86 -19.55 -5.06
C GLU A 10 23.93 -18.87 -4.22
N HIS A 11 23.90 -17.56 -4.12
CA HIS A 11 24.85 -16.81 -3.31
C HIS A 11 24.71 -17.18 -1.83
N ALA A 12 23.49 -17.24 -1.31
CA ALA A 12 23.25 -17.64 0.08
C ALA A 12 23.71 -19.09 0.37
N VAL A 13 23.44 -20.03 -0.56
CA VAL A 13 23.93 -21.42 -0.44
C VAL A 13 25.46 -21.49 -0.39
N LYS A 14 26.15 -20.72 -1.24
CA LYS A 14 27.63 -20.64 -1.24
C LYS A 14 28.18 -20.11 0.10
N LEU A 15 27.39 -19.33 0.82
CA LEU A 15 27.72 -18.83 2.16
C LEU A 15 27.28 -19.79 3.31
N GLY A 16 26.80 -20.97 2.98
CA GLY A 16 26.42 -22.00 3.95
C GLY A 16 25.00 -21.89 4.49
N VAL A 17 24.14 -21.10 3.87
CA VAL A 17 22.71 -21.01 4.25
C VAL A 17 21.98 -22.25 3.75
N SER A 18 21.19 -22.87 4.63
CA SER A 18 20.26 -23.95 4.27
C SER A 18 18.88 -23.38 3.96
N PHE A 19 18.23 -23.91 2.93
CA PHE A 19 16.87 -23.55 2.55
C PHE A 19 15.92 -24.70 2.85
N MET A 20 14.76 -24.35 3.43
CA MET A 20 13.63 -25.25 3.59
C MET A 20 12.45 -24.68 2.82
N GLU A 21 11.95 -25.43 1.83
CA GLU A 21 10.80 -25.02 1.01
C GLU A 21 9.50 -25.47 1.67
N GLN A 22 9.20 -24.87 2.82
CA GLN A 22 8.03 -25.20 3.62
C GLN A 22 7.34 -23.93 4.13
N GLU A 23 6.04 -24.03 4.30
CA GLU A 23 5.23 -22.96 4.89
C GLU A 23 5.33 -23.00 6.41
N VAL A 24 5.73 -21.87 7.03
CA VAL A 24 5.69 -21.69 8.48
C VAL A 24 4.27 -21.26 8.86
N THR A 25 3.59 -22.08 9.66
CA THR A 25 2.22 -21.84 10.11
C THR A 25 2.15 -21.16 11.47
N GLU A 26 3.16 -21.36 12.30
CA GLU A 26 3.21 -20.78 13.64
C GLU A 26 4.64 -20.50 14.09
N ILE A 27 4.83 -19.41 14.83
CA ILE A 27 6.08 -19.09 15.52
C ILE A 27 5.74 -18.94 17.00
N LYS A 28 6.31 -19.82 17.84
CA LYS A 28 6.15 -19.80 19.29
C LYS A 28 7.42 -19.29 19.94
N LYS A 29 7.27 -18.56 21.03
CA LYS A 29 8.40 -18.19 21.89
C LYS A 29 8.37 -19.06 23.13
N GLU A 30 9.40 -19.86 23.28
CA GLU A 30 9.55 -20.74 24.43
C GLU A 30 10.04 -20.01 25.69
N ALA A 31 9.83 -20.62 26.85
CA ALA A 31 10.28 -20.06 28.13
C ALA A 31 11.81 -19.94 28.22
N SER A 32 12.55 -20.72 27.45
CA SER A 32 14.01 -20.68 27.28
C SER A 32 14.53 -19.45 26.53
N SER A 33 13.63 -18.60 26.01
CA SER A 33 13.90 -17.48 25.09
C SER A 33 14.22 -17.89 23.63
N ASP A 34 14.21 -19.17 23.29
CA ASP A 34 14.32 -19.67 21.93
C ASP A 34 12.96 -19.61 21.23
N PHE A 35 12.97 -19.68 19.92
CA PHE A 35 11.76 -19.71 19.07
C PHE A 35 11.58 -21.09 18.49
N GLU A 36 10.37 -21.61 18.53
CA GLU A 36 9.94 -22.81 17.80
C GLU A 36 9.13 -22.38 16.56
N LEU A 37 9.57 -22.80 15.39
CA LEU A 37 8.84 -22.60 14.13
C LEU A 37 8.15 -23.92 13.77
N VAL A 38 6.84 -23.88 13.57
CA VAL A 38 6.01 -25.01 13.16
C VAL A 38 5.69 -24.88 11.69
N PHE A 39 5.90 -25.95 10.93
CA PHE A 39 5.61 -26.00 9.50
C PHE A 39 4.25 -26.64 9.21
N ALA A 40 3.75 -26.47 8.00
CA ALA A 40 2.45 -26.98 7.57
C ALA A 40 2.36 -28.53 7.61
N ASP A 41 3.48 -29.22 7.48
CA ASP A 41 3.58 -30.68 7.60
C ASP A 41 3.67 -31.17 9.06
N GLY A 42 3.66 -30.27 10.04
CA GLY A 42 3.77 -30.55 11.46
C GLY A 42 5.21 -30.73 11.97
N SER A 43 6.21 -30.61 11.10
CA SER A 43 7.62 -30.57 11.54
C SER A 43 7.94 -29.27 12.25
N GLN A 44 9.02 -29.28 13.04
CA GLN A 44 9.40 -28.13 13.87
C GLN A 44 10.90 -27.88 13.79
N VAL A 45 11.28 -26.61 13.92
CA VAL A 45 12.68 -26.18 14.01
C VAL A 45 12.82 -25.15 15.13
N GLU A 46 13.85 -25.30 15.94
CA GLU A 46 14.21 -24.34 16.97
C GLU A 46 15.22 -23.33 16.45
N ALA A 47 15.08 -22.07 16.85
CA ALA A 47 15.97 -20.98 16.51
C ALA A 47 16.13 -20.00 17.66
N LYS A 48 17.37 -19.54 17.88
CA LYS A 48 17.64 -18.47 18.88
C LYS A 48 17.10 -17.13 18.47
N THR A 49 17.06 -16.88 17.16
CA THR A 49 16.55 -15.62 16.57
C THR A 49 15.80 -15.93 15.30
N VAL A 50 14.77 -15.13 15.01
CA VAL A 50 13.97 -15.25 13.79
C VAL A 50 13.91 -13.88 13.09
N ILE A 51 14.15 -13.87 11.79
CA ILE A 51 13.91 -12.72 10.93
C ILE A 51 12.65 -13.02 10.12
N TYR A 52 11.57 -12.30 10.39
CA TYR A 52 10.33 -12.41 9.64
C TYR A 52 10.40 -11.49 8.41
N ALA A 53 10.55 -12.10 7.24
CA ALA A 53 10.68 -11.41 5.96
C ALA A 53 9.70 -11.96 4.91
N ALA A 54 8.45 -12.20 5.31
CA ALA A 54 7.41 -12.83 4.48
C ALA A 54 6.75 -11.86 3.48
N GLY A 55 7.29 -10.66 3.32
CA GLY A 55 6.74 -9.64 2.44
C GLY A 55 5.50 -8.97 3.01
N ALA A 56 4.81 -8.21 2.16
CA ALA A 56 3.57 -7.52 2.49
C ALA A 56 2.60 -7.58 1.32
N THR A 57 1.33 -7.73 1.62
CA THR A 57 0.26 -7.61 0.63
C THR A 57 -0.54 -6.35 0.96
N PRO A 58 -0.73 -5.44 -0.01
CA PRO A 58 -1.56 -4.26 0.20
C PRO A 58 -2.97 -4.65 0.64
N ARG A 59 -3.49 -3.96 1.65
CA ARG A 59 -4.88 -4.16 2.06
C ARG A 59 -5.79 -3.51 1.02
N ARG A 60 -6.75 -4.28 0.52
CA ARG A 60 -7.75 -3.79 -0.43
C ARG A 60 -8.89 -3.08 0.31
N ALA A 61 -9.49 -2.04 -0.32
CA ALA A 61 -10.70 -1.40 0.16
C ALA A 61 -11.96 -2.22 -0.13
N ASN A 62 -11.87 -3.12 -1.11
CA ASN A 62 -12.99 -3.92 -1.61
C ASN A 62 -14.14 -3.04 -2.12
N ILE A 63 -13.83 -1.95 -2.77
CA ILE A 63 -14.81 -1.08 -3.44
C ILE A 63 -14.94 -1.46 -4.92
N PRO A 64 -16.13 -1.32 -5.51
CA PRO A 64 -16.34 -1.55 -6.94
C PRO A 64 -15.33 -0.77 -7.80
N GLY A 65 -14.82 -1.42 -8.86
CA GLY A 65 -13.80 -0.85 -9.73
C GLY A 65 -12.35 -1.02 -9.26
N GLU A 66 -12.09 -1.26 -7.98
CA GLU A 66 -10.72 -1.38 -7.45
C GLU A 66 -9.90 -2.47 -8.17
N GLN A 67 -10.46 -3.66 -8.30
CA GLN A 67 -9.78 -4.79 -8.94
C GLN A 67 -9.74 -4.65 -10.46
N GLU A 68 -10.78 -4.12 -11.07
CA GLU A 68 -10.90 -3.90 -12.51
C GLU A 68 -9.82 -2.94 -13.02
N TYR A 69 -9.57 -1.87 -12.26
CA TYR A 69 -8.61 -0.83 -12.61
C TYR A 69 -7.24 -0.99 -11.94
N ALA A 70 -6.97 -2.13 -11.29
CA ALA A 70 -5.64 -2.41 -10.74
C ALA A 70 -4.57 -2.38 -11.84
N GLY A 71 -3.55 -1.51 -11.68
CA GLY A 71 -2.54 -1.24 -12.73
C GLY A 71 -3.05 -0.39 -13.90
N LYS A 72 -4.32 0.02 -13.90
CA LYS A 72 -4.94 0.90 -14.91
C LYS A 72 -5.41 2.22 -14.31
N GLY A 73 -4.73 2.69 -13.27
CA GLY A 73 -5.06 3.89 -12.51
C GLY A 73 -5.32 3.63 -11.02
N VAL A 74 -5.49 2.39 -10.60
CA VAL A 74 -5.45 2.00 -9.18
C VAL A 74 -4.06 1.46 -8.87
N SER A 75 -3.40 2.05 -7.89
CA SER A 75 -2.08 1.66 -7.39
C SER A 75 -2.07 1.62 -5.87
N TYR A 76 -1.15 0.84 -5.32
CA TYR A 76 -0.95 0.67 -3.87
C TYR A 76 0.43 1.14 -3.40
N CYS A 77 1.19 1.80 -4.27
CA CYS A 77 2.52 2.29 -3.97
C CYS A 77 2.78 3.62 -4.66
N ALA A 78 2.66 4.72 -3.93
CA ALA A 78 2.90 6.05 -4.49
C ALA A 78 4.33 6.24 -4.99
N ILE A 79 5.30 5.76 -4.25
CA ILE A 79 6.72 5.86 -4.61
C ILE A 79 7.04 5.06 -5.87
N CYS A 80 6.37 3.87 -6.04
CA CYS A 80 6.58 3.02 -7.21
C CYS A 80 6.03 3.65 -8.49
N ASP A 81 4.81 4.14 -8.42
CA ASP A 81 4.01 4.50 -9.60
C ASP A 81 3.76 6.01 -9.74
N GLY A 82 4.01 6.79 -8.69
CA GLY A 82 3.64 8.21 -8.63
C GLY A 82 4.23 9.05 -9.76
N SER A 83 5.43 8.71 -10.23
CA SER A 83 6.07 9.40 -11.34
C SER A 83 5.27 9.35 -12.65
N PHE A 84 4.43 8.31 -12.87
CA PHE A 84 3.54 8.20 -14.03
C PHE A 84 2.36 9.18 -13.97
N TYR A 85 2.12 9.77 -12.82
CA TYR A 85 1.02 10.71 -12.58
C TYR A 85 1.45 12.17 -12.53
N ARG A 86 2.66 12.46 -13.00
CA ARG A 86 3.16 13.84 -13.11
C ARG A 86 2.21 14.71 -13.93
N GLY A 87 1.82 15.86 -13.36
CA GLY A 87 0.90 16.80 -13.98
C GLY A 87 -0.54 16.31 -14.11
N LYS A 88 -0.94 15.31 -13.34
CA LYS A 88 -2.29 14.74 -13.32
C LYS A 88 -2.96 14.95 -11.97
N SER A 89 -4.28 14.82 -11.95
CA SER A 89 -5.05 14.76 -10.70
C SER A 89 -5.05 13.35 -10.14
N VAL A 90 -4.83 13.20 -8.85
CA VAL A 90 -4.81 11.91 -8.15
C VAL A 90 -5.69 11.95 -6.90
N ALA A 91 -6.22 10.80 -6.52
CA ALA A 91 -6.95 10.63 -5.27
C ALA A 91 -6.19 9.65 -4.35
N VAL A 92 -6.00 10.03 -3.11
CA VAL A 92 -5.41 9.20 -2.04
C VAL A 92 -6.50 8.85 -1.05
N LEU A 93 -6.74 7.56 -0.85
CA LEU A 93 -7.75 7.07 0.07
C LEU A 93 -7.08 6.67 1.39
N GLY A 94 -7.45 7.32 2.46
CA GLY A 94 -6.97 6.98 3.79
C GLY A 94 -6.66 8.18 4.68
N GLY A 95 -6.30 7.89 5.93
CA GLY A 95 -5.99 8.93 6.92
C GLY A 95 -4.99 8.45 7.97
N GLY A 96 -4.27 7.36 7.69
CA GLY A 96 -3.11 6.90 8.45
C GLY A 96 -1.80 7.45 7.90
N ASP A 97 -0.69 7.17 8.58
CA ASP A 97 0.63 7.69 8.21
C ASP A 97 0.99 7.39 6.75
N THR A 98 0.83 6.15 6.31
CA THR A 98 1.18 5.76 4.93
C THR A 98 0.41 6.57 3.88
N ALA A 99 -0.91 6.76 4.05
CA ALA A 99 -1.70 7.53 3.11
C ALA A 99 -1.29 9.01 3.08
N LEU A 100 -0.96 9.57 4.25
CA LEU A 100 -0.52 10.97 4.35
C LEU A 100 0.88 11.16 3.77
N ASP A 101 1.80 10.22 4.00
CA ASP A 101 3.16 10.25 3.43
C ASP A 101 3.11 10.09 1.90
N ASP A 102 2.26 9.19 1.39
CA ASP A 102 1.98 9.05 -0.04
C ASP A 102 1.42 10.35 -0.64
N ALA A 103 0.48 11.00 0.07
CA ALA A 103 -0.07 12.27 -0.37
C ALA A 103 0.98 13.40 -0.41
N VAL A 104 1.91 13.44 0.56
CA VAL A 104 3.04 14.40 0.54
C VAL A 104 3.90 14.19 -0.69
N TYR A 105 4.29 12.95 -0.97
CA TYR A 105 5.09 12.64 -2.15
C TYR A 105 4.36 13.00 -3.45
N LEU A 106 3.07 12.63 -3.55
CA LEU A 106 2.26 12.92 -4.73
C LEU A 106 2.01 14.42 -4.92
N ALA A 107 1.94 15.21 -3.85
CA ALA A 107 1.81 16.67 -3.95
C ALA A 107 3.01 17.34 -4.63
N ASP A 108 4.18 16.68 -4.64
CA ASP A 108 5.36 17.17 -5.34
C ASP A 108 5.41 16.75 -6.83
N VAL A 109 4.59 15.79 -7.24
CA VAL A 109 4.61 15.21 -8.61
C VAL A 109 3.33 15.50 -9.39
N ALA A 110 2.18 15.39 -8.74
CA ALA A 110 0.85 15.55 -9.35
C ALA A 110 0.44 17.02 -9.45
N GLU A 111 -0.45 17.30 -10.39
CA GLU A 111 -1.06 18.63 -10.51
C GLU A 111 -2.01 18.91 -9.33
N LYS A 112 -2.78 17.89 -8.94
CA LYS A 112 -3.76 17.98 -7.85
C LYS A 112 -3.85 16.68 -7.09
N VAL A 113 -3.94 16.75 -5.77
CA VAL A 113 -4.07 15.60 -4.87
C VAL A 113 -5.33 15.72 -4.03
N TYR A 114 -6.27 14.82 -4.19
CA TYR A 114 -7.45 14.70 -3.34
C TYR A 114 -7.18 13.70 -2.24
N VAL A 115 -7.17 14.12 -0.97
CA VAL A 115 -7.04 13.24 0.19
C VAL A 115 -8.44 12.93 0.72
N ILE A 116 -8.94 11.73 0.44
CA ILE A 116 -10.29 11.32 0.79
C ILE A 116 -10.24 10.51 2.08
N HIS A 117 -10.93 10.98 3.12
CA HIS A 117 -10.96 10.32 4.41
C HIS A 117 -12.36 10.32 5.02
N ARG A 118 -12.78 9.15 5.54
CA ARG A 118 -14.12 8.94 6.12
C ARG A 118 -14.38 9.67 7.45
N ARG A 119 -13.34 10.21 8.08
CA ARG A 119 -13.44 10.93 9.35
C ARG A 119 -12.98 12.36 9.17
N LYS A 120 -13.34 13.22 10.10
CA LYS A 120 -12.86 14.59 10.18
C LYS A 120 -11.39 14.66 10.60
N GLU A 121 -10.96 13.72 11.42
CA GLU A 121 -9.63 13.70 12.03
C GLU A 121 -8.79 12.57 11.45
N PHE A 122 -7.52 12.87 11.16
CA PHE A 122 -6.55 11.89 10.71
C PHE A 122 -5.95 11.11 11.88
N ARG A 123 -5.58 9.86 11.65
CA ARG A 123 -4.83 9.04 12.61
C ARG A 123 -3.32 9.20 12.46
N GLY A 124 -2.87 9.65 11.30
CA GLY A 124 -1.45 9.84 11.02
C GLY A 124 -0.89 11.08 11.71
N ALA A 125 0.41 11.25 11.63
CA ALA A 125 1.16 12.27 12.36
C ALA A 125 0.69 13.69 12.02
N ALA A 126 0.45 14.50 13.05
CA ALA A 126 -0.01 15.88 12.89
C ALA A 126 0.96 16.75 12.06
N VAL A 127 2.26 16.43 12.12
CA VAL A 127 3.29 17.14 11.33
C VAL A 127 3.13 16.88 9.83
N THR A 128 2.76 15.66 9.43
CA THR A 128 2.50 15.31 8.02
C THR A 128 1.23 16.00 7.53
N VAL A 129 0.17 16.02 8.36
CA VAL A 129 -1.06 16.76 8.05
C VAL A 129 -0.79 18.27 7.87
N ALA A 130 0.04 18.86 8.74
CA ALA A 130 0.41 20.27 8.64
C ALA A 130 1.13 20.56 7.31
N LYS A 131 2.10 19.74 6.93
CA LYS A 131 2.79 19.84 5.64
C LYS A 131 1.84 19.77 4.45
N LEU A 132 0.85 18.87 4.49
CA LEU A 132 -0.14 18.76 3.41
C LEU A 132 -1.06 19.99 3.35
N ARG A 133 -1.38 20.63 4.47
CA ARG A 133 -2.19 21.84 4.51
C ARG A 133 -1.48 23.06 3.92
N GLU A 134 -0.16 23.08 3.87
CA GLU A 134 0.65 24.13 3.24
C GLU A 134 0.73 23.97 1.71
N LYS A 135 0.31 22.83 1.15
CA LYS A 135 0.36 22.55 -0.29
C LYS A 135 -0.92 23.08 -0.97
N GLU A 136 -0.77 24.00 -1.91
CA GLU A 136 -1.89 24.61 -2.64
C GLU A 136 -2.64 23.62 -3.55
N ASN A 137 -1.96 22.55 -3.98
CA ASN A 137 -2.54 21.52 -4.85
C ASN A 137 -3.15 20.33 -4.10
N VAL A 138 -3.23 20.38 -2.75
CA VAL A 138 -3.87 19.35 -1.94
C VAL A 138 -5.27 19.77 -1.51
N ILE A 139 -6.24 18.90 -1.78
CA ILE A 139 -7.65 19.11 -1.42
C ILE A 139 -8.06 17.99 -0.47
N PHE A 140 -8.48 18.36 0.74
CA PHE A 140 -9.00 17.41 1.72
C PHE A 140 -10.51 17.20 1.51
N VAL A 141 -10.88 15.95 1.27
CA VAL A 141 -12.28 15.50 1.16
C VAL A 141 -12.56 14.65 2.39
N LEU A 142 -12.93 15.32 3.47
CA LEU A 142 -13.15 14.70 4.78
C LEU A 142 -14.61 14.31 4.97
N GLU A 143 -14.85 13.33 5.87
CA GLU A 143 -16.18 12.80 6.19
C GLU A 143 -16.87 12.15 4.97
N HIS A 144 -16.07 11.71 3.99
CA HIS A 144 -16.54 11.03 2.80
C HIS A 144 -15.87 9.67 2.62
N GLN A 145 -16.63 8.74 2.06
CA GLN A 145 -16.12 7.43 1.63
C GLN A 145 -16.29 7.29 0.12
N VAL A 146 -15.35 6.58 -0.50
CA VAL A 146 -15.49 6.22 -1.90
C VAL A 146 -16.43 5.04 -2.02
N LYS A 147 -17.47 5.21 -2.80
CA LYS A 147 -18.46 4.20 -3.12
C LYS A 147 -18.04 3.34 -4.29
N GLU A 148 -17.41 3.95 -5.28
CA GLU A 148 -17.06 3.30 -6.54
C GLU A 148 -15.90 4.02 -7.23
N ILE A 149 -15.07 3.27 -7.92
CA ILE A 149 -14.04 3.77 -8.83
C ILE A 149 -14.56 3.59 -10.24
N ILE A 150 -14.60 4.67 -11.00
CA ILE A 150 -15.17 4.69 -12.35
C ILE A 150 -14.10 4.93 -13.41
N GLY A 151 -14.34 4.38 -14.61
CA GLY A 151 -13.44 4.54 -15.74
C GLY A 151 -13.97 3.82 -16.97
N GLU A 152 -13.18 3.88 -18.03
CA GLU A 152 -13.38 3.09 -19.24
C GLU A 152 -12.22 2.09 -19.41
N GLN A 153 -11.14 2.49 -20.08
CA GLN A 153 -9.91 1.70 -20.18
C GLN A 153 -8.99 1.92 -18.97
N LYS A 154 -9.14 3.06 -18.30
CA LYS A 154 -8.39 3.49 -17.11
C LYS A 154 -9.34 4.27 -16.19
N VAL A 155 -8.92 4.47 -14.95
CA VAL A 155 -9.67 5.29 -14.00
C VAL A 155 -9.89 6.70 -14.56
N THR A 156 -11.12 7.19 -14.46
CA THR A 156 -11.48 8.57 -14.78
C THR A 156 -12.01 9.33 -13.58
N GLY A 157 -12.44 8.62 -12.53
CA GLY A 157 -12.98 9.27 -11.35
C GLY A 157 -13.25 8.31 -10.20
N VAL A 158 -13.68 8.91 -9.10
CA VAL A 158 -14.25 8.22 -7.94
C VAL A 158 -15.60 8.80 -7.60
N VAL A 159 -16.55 7.95 -7.27
CA VAL A 159 -17.88 8.32 -6.79
C VAL A 159 -17.87 8.23 -5.27
N LEU A 160 -18.31 9.28 -4.61
CA LEU A 160 -18.46 9.30 -3.15
C LEU A 160 -19.84 8.75 -2.73
N GLU A 161 -20.03 8.43 -1.46
CA GLU A 161 -21.31 7.90 -0.95
C GLU A 161 -22.47 8.86 -1.13
N ASP A 162 -22.25 10.17 -1.10
CA ASP A 162 -23.23 11.23 -1.36
C ASP A 162 -23.51 11.49 -2.85
N ALA A 163 -23.02 10.59 -3.72
CA ALA A 163 -23.08 10.66 -5.17
C ALA A 163 -22.28 11.80 -5.81
N ALA A 164 -21.46 12.55 -5.06
CA ALA A 164 -20.51 13.48 -5.64
C ALA A 164 -19.42 12.71 -6.41
N VAL A 165 -19.05 13.22 -7.56
CA VAL A 165 -17.99 12.65 -8.40
C VAL A 165 -16.75 13.53 -8.32
N ILE A 166 -15.64 12.95 -7.93
CA ILE A 166 -14.33 13.59 -8.06
C ILE A 166 -13.74 13.12 -9.38
N ASP A 167 -13.72 14.04 -10.33
CA ASP A 167 -13.10 13.82 -11.62
C ASP A 167 -11.57 13.90 -11.45
N VAL A 168 -10.93 12.84 -11.84
CA VAL A 168 -9.48 12.71 -11.76
C VAL A 168 -8.90 12.56 -13.18
N ASN A 169 -9.47 13.27 -14.16
CA ASN A 169 -9.12 13.39 -15.59
C ASN A 169 -8.01 12.47 -16.12
N TYR A 170 -8.38 11.42 -16.86
CA TYR A 170 -7.53 10.62 -17.76
C TYR A 170 -6.17 10.17 -17.23
N HIS A 171 -6.05 9.45 -16.18
CA HIS A 171 -4.85 8.78 -15.63
C HIS A 171 -4.68 8.97 -14.11
N SER A 172 -5.69 8.67 -13.35
CA SER A 172 -5.64 8.85 -11.91
C SER A 172 -5.13 7.63 -11.19
N CYS A 173 -4.42 7.87 -10.15
CA CYS A 173 -3.99 6.87 -9.22
C CYS A 173 -4.81 6.98 -7.94
N ILE A 174 -5.32 5.86 -7.48
CA ILE A 174 -5.95 5.75 -6.17
C ILE A 174 -4.98 4.97 -5.31
N PHE A 175 -4.34 5.66 -4.39
CA PHE A 175 -3.47 5.04 -3.41
C PHE A 175 -4.29 4.70 -2.18
N GLN A 176 -4.22 3.46 -1.77
CA GLN A 176 -5.00 2.92 -0.71
C GLN A 176 -4.11 2.39 0.40
N ASN A 177 -4.18 3.05 1.55
CA ASN A 177 -3.55 2.60 2.77
C ASN A 177 -4.54 2.69 3.94
N TYR A 178 -5.08 1.55 4.33
CA TYR A 178 -5.93 1.39 5.50
C TYR A 178 -5.12 0.94 6.72
#